data_f8ade7e05cf41e2d4af6cb94a2661bb2
#
_entry.id   f8ade7e05cf41e2d4af6cb94a2661bb2
#
_cell.length_a   1.000
_cell.length_b   1.000
_cell.length_c   1.000
_cell.angle_alpha   90.00
_cell.angle_beta   90.00
_cell.angle_gamma   90.00
#
_symmetry.space_group_name_H-M   'P 1'
#
loop_
_entity.id
_entity.type
_entity.pdbx_description
1 polymer ?
#
loop_
_entity_poly.entity_id
_entity_poly.type
_entity_poly.pdbx_seq_one_letter_code
_entity_poly.pdbx_strand_id
1 'polypeptide(L)'
;MNLSQLEQNQRSNILPVITAIETLLAPYKLLTITPQLWESLLVLMWAVVEPAAIRAANFARLFYDAERARQGLSRHDIPLRVLNFDQFRADMAPVYIHLRGEESSDGDVHRAALRVARSIENSGRWTVIKAVEEPDPEVDELIEAQEEDDDPGDRVEEPKPKPKKKKSKSAPRIIKGWARVATGRETCGWCLMLVSRGPVYSSAKSAGAGVGDRDAVQLSGAGEFSSQDHMKAWHAGCDCKVVPVFRLDDWSGRDSYKAAERLWQESTKGYSGKDAVNAFRRAVEAGGFQEYLADERAA
;
A
#
# COMPACT_ATOMS: atom_id res chain seq x y z
N MET A 1 5.78 14.19 -8.16
CA MET A 1 5.48 13.97 -6.70
C MET A 1 6.24 12.74 -6.27
N ASN A 2 6.97 12.77 -5.17
CA ASN A 2 7.63 11.60 -4.61
C ASN A 2 6.74 10.92 -3.54
N LEU A 3 7.15 9.75 -3.03
CA LEU A 3 6.38 8.98 -2.04
C LEU A 3 6.11 9.78 -0.76
N SER A 4 7.11 10.50 -0.23
CA SER A 4 6.94 11.31 0.99
C SER A 4 5.92 12.44 0.80
N GLN A 5 5.92 13.07 -0.37
CA GLN A 5 4.90 14.08 -0.72
C GLN A 5 3.50 13.46 -0.86
N LEU A 6 3.40 12.26 -1.42
CA LEU A 6 2.14 11.53 -1.49
C LEU A 6 1.59 11.25 -0.09
N GLU A 7 2.42 10.69 0.80
CA GLU A 7 2.05 10.40 2.19
C GLU A 7 1.61 11.66 2.93
N GLN A 8 2.35 12.77 2.79
CA GLN A 8 2.01 14.04 3.40
C GLN A 8 0.67 14.57 2.90
N ASN A 9 0.44 14.52 1.59
CA ASN A 9 -0.80 14.95 0.96
C ASN A 9 -1.98 14.08 1.40
N GLN A 10 -1.81 12.76 1.42
CA GLN A 10 -2.83 11.84 1.91
C GLN A 10 -3.17 12.09 3.38
N ARG A 11 -2.16 12.27 4.23
CA ARG A 11 -2.34 12.59 5.64
C ARG A 11 -3.11 13.90 5.84
N SER A 12 -2.71 14.96 5.14
CA SER A 12 -3.36 16.27 5.21
C SER A 12 -4.82 16.22 4.71
N ASN A 13 -5.09 15.33 3.76
CA ASN A 13 -6.43 15.11 3.23
C ASN A 13 -7.35 14.35 4.20
N ILE A 14 -6.82 13.37 4.91
CA ILE A 14 -7.60 12.42 5.72
C ILE A 14 -7.83 12.94 7.15
N LEU A 15 -6.87 13.62 7.77
CA LEU A 15 -6.98 14.08 9.15
C LEU A 15 -8.23 14.92 9.43
N PRO A 16 -8.56 15.94 8.60
CA PRO A 16 -9.78 16.71 8.80
C PRO A 16 -11.05 15.88 8.69
N VAL A 17 -11.06 14.88 7.81
CA VAL A 17 -12.21 13.99 7.65
C VAL A 17 -12.38 13.10 8.88
N ILE A 18 -11.31 12.52 9.41
CA ILE A 18 -11.37 11.73 10.65
C ILE A 18 -12.03 12.57 11.76
N THR A 19 -11.52 13.78 11.99
CA THR A 19 -12.06 14.68 13.01
C THR A 19 -13.54 15.03 12.76
N ALA A 20 -13.93 15.30 11.50
CA ALA A 20 -15.31 15.59 11.15
C ALA A 20 -16.24 14.40 11.40
N ILE A 21 -15.81 13.18 11.07
CA ILE A 21 -16.60 11.95 11.31
C ILE A 21 -16.73 11.67 12.80
N GLU A 22 -15.65 11.79 13.57
CA GLU A 22 -15.70 11.63 15.03
C GLU A 22 -16.64 12.64 15.67
N THR A 23 -16.57 13.90 15.26
CA THR A 23 -17.47 14.98 15.73
C THR A 23 -18.92 14.70 15.37
N LEU A 24 -19.18 14.24 14.15
CA LEU A 24 -20.52 13.89 13.67
C LEU A 24 -21.13 12.73 14.45
N LEU A 25 -20.34 11.69 14.73
CA LEU A 25 -20.81 10.47 15.38
C LEU A 25 -20.83 10.55 16.92
N ALA A 26 -20.05 11.45 17.53
CA ALA A 26 -19.94 11.58 18.98
C ALA A 26 -21.29 11.73 19.72
N PRO A 27 -22.27 12.52 19.23
CA PRO A 27 -23.57 12.65 19.89
C PRO A 27 -24.41 11.37 19.92
N TYR A 28 -24.09 10.41 19.04
CA TYR A 28 -24.87 9.18 18.89
C TYR A 28 -24.29 7.99 19.68
N LYS A 29 -23.23 8.22 20.44
CA LYS A 29 -22.73 7.22 21.41
C LYS A 29 -23.83 6.93 22.42
N LEU A 30 -23.97 5.66 22.78
CA LEU A 30 -24.96 5.19 23.75
C LEU A 30 -26.44 5.43 23.31
N LEU A 31 -26.66 5.75 22.04
CA LEU A 31 -27.98 5.88 21.45
C LEU A 31 -28.23 4.76 20.46
N THR A 32 -29.46 4.28 20.42
CA THR A 32 -29.88 3.33 19.39
C THR A 32 -29.96 4.04 18.03
N ILE A 33 -29.05 3.71 17.12
CA ILE A 33 -29.08 4.24 15.74
C ILE A 33 -30.04 3.40 14.91
N THR A 34 -31.19 4.00 14.55
CA THR A 34 -32.14 3.35 13.63
C THR A 34 -31.59 3.29 12.20
N PRO A 35 -32.09 2.38 11.34
CA PRO A 35 -31.69 2.35 9.93
C PRO A 35 -31.89 3.69 9.21
N GLN A 36 -32.98 4.41 9.49
CA GLN A 36 -33.28 5.71 8.87
C GLN A 36 -32.30 6.78 9.33
N LEU A 37 -31.96 6.81 10.61
CA LEU A 37 -30.94 7.72 11.15
C LEU A 37 -29.56 7.41 10.55
N TRP A 38 -29.23 6.11 10.41
CA TRP A 38 -27.98 5.71 9.79
C TRP A 38 -27.84 6.18 8.34
N GLU A 39 -28.88 6.03 7.53
CA GLU A 39 -28.89 6.56 6.15
C GLU A 39 -28.66 8.08 6.12
N SER A 40 -29.28 8.81 7.04
CA SER A 40 -29.07 10.27 7.15
C SER A 40 -27.63 10.61 7.55
N LEU A 41 -27.05 9.84 8.47
CA LEU A 41 -25.64 10.01 8.86
C LEU A 41 -24.69 9.70 7.69
N LEU A 42 -24.98 8.68 6.89
CA LEU A 42 -24.17 8.36 5.69
C LEU A 42 -24.16 9.52 4.69
N VAL A 43 -25.31 10.18 4.47
CA VAL A 43 -25.39 11.36 3.59
C VAL A 43 -24.54 12.51 4.15
N LEU A 44 -24.60 12.76 5.46
CA LEU A 44 -23.80 13.81 6.10
C LEU A 44 -22.29 13.48 6.04
N MET A 45 -21.92 12.24 6.27
CA MET A 45 -20.54 11.79 6.12
C MET A 45 -20.05 11.95 4.68
N TRP A 46 -20.89 11.62 3.70
CA TRP A 46 -20.56 11.71 2.29
C TRP A 46 -20.15 13.11 1.85
N ALA A 47 -20.78 14.14 2.39
CA ALA A 47 -20.44 15.52 2.07
C ALA A 47 -18.96 15.89 2.33
N VAL A 48 -18.31 15.22 3.30
CA VAL A 48 -16.87 15.42 3.58
C VAL A 48 -16.00 14.33 2.94
N VAL A 49 -16.56 13.17 2.67
CA VAL A 49 -15.85 12.00 2.09
C VAL A 49 -15.62 12.20 0.60
N GLU A 50 -16.64 12.59 -0.17
CA GLU A 50 -16.54 12.72 -1.63
C GLU A 50 -15.41 13.65 -2.09
N PRO A 51 -15.30 14.91 -1.61
CA PRO A 51 -14.20 15.77 -2.02
C PRO A 51 -12.83 15.24 -1.58
N ALA A 52 -12.75 14.54 -0.46
CA ALA A 52 -11.51 13.91 -0.02
C ALA A 52 -11.13 12.69 -0.89
N ALA A 53 -12.11 11.90 -1.32
CA ALA A 53 -11.92 10.79 -2.24
C ALA A 53 -11.41 11.25 -3.62
N ILE A 54 -11.97 12.36 -4.13
CA ILE A 54 -11.50 12.99 -5.38
C ILE A 54 -10.04 13.45 -5.23
N ARG A 55 -9.68 14.09 -4.11
CA ARG A 55 -8.30 14.50 -3.86
C ARG A 55 -7.36 13.31 -3.76
N ALA A 56 -7.76 12.24 -3.08
CA ALA A 56 -6.96 11.02 -2.97
C ALA A 56 -6.66 10.39 -4.34
N ALA A 57 -7.66 10.33 -5.23
CA ALA A 57 -7.50 9.87 -6.61
C ALA A 57 -6.51 10.75 -7.40
N ASN A 58 -6.61 12.08 -7.26
CA ASN A 58 -5.69 13.02 -7.91
C ASN A 58 -4.26 12.89 -7.39
N PHE A 59 -4.04 12.73 -6.09
CA PHE A 59 -2.70 12.52 -5.53
C PHE A 59 -2.06 11.24 -6.05
N ALA A 60 -2.83 10.17 -6.10
CA ALA A 60 -2.35 8.90 -6.65
C ALA A 60 -1.99 9.03 -8.15
N ARG A 61 -2.80 9.77 -8.92
CA ARG A 61 -2.50 10.07 -10.33
C ARG A 61 -1.20 10.85 -10.49
N LEU A 62 -1.01 11.90 -9.71
CA LEU A 62 0.21 12.71 -9.75
C LEU A 62 1.46 11.91 -9.36
N PHE A 63 1.31 10.99 -8.41
CA PHE A 63 2.40 10.10 -8.04
C PHE A 63 2.73 9.13 -9.18
N TYR A 64 1.72 8.50 -9.76
CA TYR A 64 1.89 7.61 -10.91
C TYR A 64 2.58 8.30 -12.08
N ASP A 65 2.13 9.49 -12.47
CA ASP A 65 2.75 10.26 -13.55
C ASP A 65 4.23 10.60 -13.24
N ALA A 66 4.55 10.92 -11.98
CA ALA A 66 5.91 11.20 -11.55
C ALA A 66 6.81 9.96 -11.56
N GLU A 67 6.29 8.79 -11.16
CA GLU A 67 7.04 7.53 -11.23
C GLU A 67 7.31 7.11 -12.68
N ARG A 68 6.33 7.30 -13.57
CA ARG A 68 6.52 7.07 -15.01
C ARG A 68 7.62 7.97 -15.58
N ALA A 69 7.54 9.28 -15.31
CA ALA A 69 8.55 10.23 -15.76
C ALA A 69 9.96 9.88 -15.24
N ARG A 70 10.07 9.34 -14.02
CA ARG A 70 11.33 8.87 -13.46
C ARG A 70 11.91 7.65 -14.19
N GLN A 71 11.04 6.84 -14.80
CA GLN A 71 11.44 5.70 -15.63
C GLN A 71 11.67 6.09 -17.10
N GLY A 72 11.52 7.38 -17.46
CA GLY A 72 11.64 7.86 -18.83
C GLY A 72 10.41 7.60 -19.71
N LEU A 73 9.30 7.18 -19.09
CA LEU A 73 8.05 6.89 -19.79
C LEU A 73 7.20 8.14 -19.98
N SER A 74 6.47 8.21 -21.08
CA SER A 74 5.52 9.27 -21.34
C SER A 74 4.31 9.21 -20.41
N ARG A 75 3.51 10.28 -20.38
CA ARG A 75 2.28 10.31 -19.59
C ARG A 75 1.25 9.34 -20.16
N HIS A 76 0.73 8.46 -19.30
CA HIS A 76 -0.37 7.57 -19.62
C HIS A 76 -1.69 8.24 -19.25
N ASP A 77 -2.57 8.48 -20.23
CA ASP A 77 -3.85 9.14 -19.96
C ASP A 77 -4.90 8.12 -19.49
N ILE A 78 -5.18 8.15 -18.19
CA ILE A 78 -6.13 7.26 -17.53
C ILE A 78 -7.21 8.06 -16.81
N PRO A 79 -8.46 7.58 -16.77
CA PRO A 79 -9.51 8.24 -16.01
C PRO A 79 -9.29 8.07 -14.50
N LEU A 80 -9.66 9.09 -13.73
CA LEU A 80 -9.76 8.97 -12.28
C LEU A 80 -10.90 8.00 -11.91
N ARG A 81 -10.63 7.10 -10.97
CA ARG A 81 -11.64 6.21 -10.42
C ARG A 81 -11.91 6.58 -8.97
N VAL A 82 -13.00 7.27 -8.73
CA VAL A 82 -13.36 7.81 -7.42
C VAL A 82 -14.43 6.94 -6.77
N LEU A 83 -14.35 6.80 -5.46
CA LEU A 83 -15.41 6.22 -4.63
C LEU A 83 -16.76 6.90 -4.95
N ASN A 84 -17.80 6.11 -5.13
CA ASN A 84 -19.17 6.60 -5.23
C ASN A 84 -19.95 6.33 -3.92
N PHE A 85 -21.13 6.95 -3.79
CA PHE A 85 -21.93 6.84 -2.56
C PHE A 85 -22.37 5.41 -2.25
N ASP A 86 -22.74 4.61 -3.25
CA ASP A 86 -23.17 3.23 -3.02
C ASP A 86 -22.03 2.33 -2.52
N GLN A 87 -20.83 2.51 -3.05
CA GLN A 87 -19.63 1.83 -2.57
C GLN A 87 -19.30 2.26 -1.14
N PHE A 88 -19.35 3.57 -0.85
CA PHE A 88 -19.15 4.08 0.49
C PHE A 88 -20.17 3.52 1.48
N ARG A 89 -21.45 3.49 1.12
CA ARG A 89 -22.53 2.90 1.90
C ARG A 89 -22.27 1.43 2.21
N ALA A 90 -21.85 0.67 1.21
CA ALA A 90 -21.49 -0.75 1.37
C ALA A 90 -20.29 -0.91 2.31
N ASP A 91 -19.26 -0.09 2.16
CA ASP A 91 -18.07 -0.09 3.02
C ASP A 91 -18.41 0.21 4.48
N MET A 92 -19.42 1.04 4.72
CA MET A 92 -19.83 1.44 6.07
C MET A 92 -20.86 0.49 6.71
N ALA A 93 -21.39 -0.48 5.98
CA ALA A 93 -22.39 -1.42 6.53
C ALA A 93 -21.89 -2.20 7.78
N PRO A 94 -20.65 -2.70 7.87
CA PRO A 94 -20.14 -3.32 9.09
C PRO A 94 -20.03 -2.36 10.26
N VAL A 95 -19.80 -1.07 10.02
CA VAL A 95 -19.73 -0.03 11.06
C VAL A 95 -21.08 0.14 11.74
N TYR A 96 -22.15 0.15 10.96
CA TYR A 96 -23.52 0.23 11.48
C TYR A 96 -23.82 -0.87 12.50
N ILE A 97 -23.37 -2.10 12.22
CA ILE A 97 -23.59 -3.25 13.12
C ILE A 97 -22.99 -2.99 14.52
N HIS A 98 -21.84 -2.33 14.59
CA HIS A 98 -21.16 -2.01 15.85
C HIS A 98 -21.72 -0.76 16.53
N LEU A 99 -22.19 0.24 15.75
CA LEU A 99 -22.68 1.50 16.29
C LEU A 99 -24.17 1.48 16.65
N ARG A 100 -24.96 0.52 16.18
CA ARG A 100 -26.41 0.46 16.43
C ARG A 100 -26.80 0.04 17.84
N GLY A 101 -25.84 -0.47 18.61
CA GLY A 101 -26.07 -0.94 20.00
C GLY A 101 -25.99 0.19 21.02
N GLU A 102 -26.65 0.02 22.15
CA GLU A 102 -26.66 0.98 23.27
C GLU A 102 -25.33 1.08 24.02
N GLU A 103 -24.34 0.25 23.67
CA GLU A 103 -23.03 0.16 24.32
C GLU A 103 -21.88 0.64 23.42
N SER A 104 -22.17 1.48 22.40
CA SER A 104 -21.10 1.98 21.55
C SER A 104 -20.14 2.91 22.31
N SER A 105 -18.84 2.73 22.04
CA SER A 105 -17.76 3.43 22.73
C SER A 105 -17.07 4.49 21.84
N ASP A 106 -16.22 5.32 22.44
CA ASP A 106 -15.32 6.21 21.69
C ASP A 106 -14.42 5.41 20.71
N GLY A 107 -14.02 4.20 21.09
CA GLY A 107 -13.28 3.31 20.23
C GLY A 107 -14.06 2.85 19.00
N ASP A 108 -15.39 2.72 19.08
CA ASP A 108 -16.24 2.36 17.94
C ASP A 108 -16.38 3.54 16.97
N VAL A 109 -16.54 4.74 17.51
CA VAL A 109 -16.56 5.98 16.72
C VAL A 109 -15.22 6.18 16.02
N HIS A 110 -14.12 5.99 16.72
CA HIS A 110 -12.79 6.09 16.13
C HIS A 110 -12.56 5.03 15.03
N ARG A 111 -12.97 3.79 15.25
CA ARG A 111 -12.89 2.73 14.22
C ARG A 111 -13.74 3.08 12.99
N ALA A 112 -14.91 3.69 13.20
CA ALA A 112 -15.74 4.20 12.10
C ALA A 112 -14.99 5.26 11.27
N ALA A 113 -14.37 6.24 11.93
CA ALA A 113 -13.60 7.29 11.27
C ALA A 113 -12.39 6.73 10.50
N LEU A 114 -11.68 5.75 11.07
CA LEU A 114 -10.57 5.06 10.37
C LEU A 114 -11.07 4.28 9.15
N ARG A 115 -12.26 3.69 9.21
CA ARG A 115 -12.84 2.99 8.06
C ARG A 115 -13.21 3.96 6.95
N VAL A 116 -13.76 5.14 7.28
CA VAL A 116 -14.00 6.23 6.33
C VAL A 116 -12.68 6.67 5.67
N ALA A 117 -11.63 6.89 6.46
CA ALA A 117 -10.31 7.26 5.95
C ALA A 117 -9.83 6.26 4.89
N ARG A 118 -10.00 4.98 5.18
CA ARG A 118 -9.65 3.90 4.26
C ARG A 118 -10.49 3.89 2.98
N SER A 119 -11.79 4.12 3.06
CA SER A 119 -12.64 4.21 1.87
C SER A 119 -12.21 5.36 0.95
N ILE A 120 -11.71 6.47 1.52
CA ILE A 120 -11.12 7.59 0.78
C ILE A 120 -9.82 7.16 0.07
N GLU A 121 -8.93 6.47 0.78
CA GLU A 121 -7.67 5.98 0.22
C GLU A 121 -7.88 5.02 -0.95
N ASN A 122 -8.96 4.24 -0.91
CA ASN A 122 -9.32 3.33 -2.00
C ASN A 122 -9.54 4.06 -3.33
N SER A 123 -9.97 5.33 -3.34
CA SER A 123 -10.09 6.12 -4.58
C SER A 123 -8.75 6.34 -5.27
N GLY A 124 -7.70 6.59 -4.49
CA GLY A 124 -6.33 6.63 -5.01
C GLY A 124 -5.92 5.28 -5.62
N ARG A 125 -6.15 4.21 -4.87
CA ARG A 125 -5.83 2.85 -5.30
C ARG A 125 -6.52 2.47 -6.59
N TRP A 126 -7.84 2.68 -6.70
CA TRP A 126 -8.60 2.32 -7.89
C TRP A 126 -8.21 3.12 -9.11
N THR A 127 -7.88 4.41 -8.95
CA THR A 127 -7.41 5.24 -10.07
C THR A 127 -6.18 4.63 -10.71
N VAL A 128 -5.31 4.09 -9.92
CA VAL A 128 -4.04 3.56 -10.37
C VAL A 128 -4.13 2.10 -10.77
N ILE A 129 -4.99 1.29 -10.12
CA ILE A 129 -5.38 -0.04 -10.63
C ILE A 129 -5.93 0.12 -12.06
N LYS A 130 -6.78 1.12 -12.28
CA LYS A 130 -7.32 1.40 -13.61
C LYS A 130 -6.24 1.78 -14.62
N ALA A 131 -5.23 2.55 -14.18
CA ALA A 131 -4.09 2.89 -15.01
C ALA A 131 -3.37 1.68 -15.60
N VAL A 132 -3.40 0.62 -14.86
CA VAL A 132 -2.69 -0.62 -15.15
C VAL A 132 -3.55 -1.60 -15.96
N GLU A 133 -4.88 -1.54 -15.79
CA GLU A 133 -5.82 -2.30 -16.61
C GLU A 133 -5.89 -1.75 -18.04
N GLU A 134 -5.54 -0.47 -18.25
CA GLU A 134 -5.50 0.11 -19.58
C GLU A 134 -4.21 -0.31 -20.33
N PRO A 135 -4.28 -0.60 -21.63
CA PRO A 135 -3.11 -0.93 -22.42
C PRO A 135 -2.06 0.19 -22.38
N ASP A 136 -0.81 -0.18 -22.20
CA ASP A 136 0.32 0.75 -22.19
C ASP A 136 1.38 0.30 -23.22
N PRO A 137 1.24 0.70 -24.48
CA PRO A 137 2.12 0.26 -25.56
C PRO A 137 3.60 0.55 -25.29
N GLU A 138 3.92 1.64 -24.59
CA GLU A 138 5.30 2.02 -24.28
C GLU A 138 5.95 1.06 -23.25
N VAL A 139 5.15 0.56 -22.33
CA VAL A 139 5.61 -0.49 -21.39
C VAL A 139 5.69 -1.83 -22.08
N ASP A 140 4.75 -2.15 -22.96
CA ASP A 140 4.73 -3.39 -23.73
C ASP A 140 5.96 -3.47 -24.66
N GLU A 141 6.31 -2.38 -25.37
CA GLU A 141 7.53 -2.29 -26.21
C GLU A 141 8.82 -2.47 -25.40
N LEU A 142 8.91 -1.90 -24.18
CA LEU A 142 10.07 -2.09 -23.30
C LEU A 142 10.21 -3.53 -22.82
N ILE A 143 9.09 -4.22 -22.63
CA ILE A 143 9.07 -5.63 -22.23
C ILE A 143 9.54 -6.50 -23.42
N GLU A 144 9.05 -6.22 -24.62
CA GLU A 144 9.44 -6.96 -25.84
C GLU A 144 10.92 -6.75 -26.19
N ALA A 145 11.42 -5.51 -26.13
CA ALA A 145 12.82 -5.20 -26.40
C ALA A 145 13.81 -5.90 -25.45
N GLN A 146 13.37 -6.17 -24.21
CA GLN A 146 14.20 -6.89 -23.22
C GLN A 146 14.13 -8.41 -23.38
N GLU A 147 13.07 -8.94 -23.96
CA GLU A 147 12.97 -10.37 -24.29
C GLU A 147 13.86 -10.73 -25.49
N GLU A 148 14.10 -9.77 -26.42
CA GLU A 148 14.99 -9.97 -27.56
C GLU A 148 16.49 -9.94 -27.20
N ASP A 149 16.91 -9.11 -26.22
CA ASP A 149 18.30 -9.03 -25.76
C ASP A 149 18.76 -10.27 -24.95
N ASP A 150 17.83 -11.10 -24.52
CA ASP A 150 18.09 -12.30 -23.72
C ASP A 150 18.01 -13.60 -24.53
N ASP A 151 18.04 -13.56 -25.87
CA ASP A 151 18.19 -14.77 -26.70
C ASP A 151 19.61 -15.34 -26.56
N PRO A 152 19.79 -16.49 -25.88
CA PRO A 152 21.11 -17.10 -25.70
C PRO A 152 21.50 -17.84 -26.98
N GLY A 153 21.80 -17.12 -28.03
CA GLY A 153 22.52 -17.64 -29.18
C GLY A 153 23.89 -18.12 -28.75
N ASP A 154 24.02 -19.40 -28.57
CA ASP A 154 25.19 -20.22 -28.22
C ASP A 154 25.18 -20.78 -26.78
N ARG A 155 24.40 -21.83 -26.57
CA ARG A 155 24.68 -22.82 -25.52
C ARG A 155 24.71 -24.23 -26.08
N VAL A 156 25.90 -24.80 -26.02
CA VAL A 156 26.21 -26.22 -26.23
C VAL A 156 25.24 -27.12 -25.47
N GLU A 157 24.64 -28.09 -26.17
CA GLU A 157 23.68 -29.06 -25.61
C GLU A 157 24.35 -29.92 -24.51
N GLU A 158 23.85 -29.79 -23.28
CA GLU A 158 24.03 -30.78 -22.22
C GLU A 158 22.74 -31.60 -21.99
N PRO A 159 22.83 -32.86 -21.48
CA PRO A 159 21.78 -33.87 -21.60
C PRO A 159 20.55 -33.58 -20.73
N LYS A 160 19.38 -33.85 -21.31
CA LYS A 160 18.04 -33.58 -20.79
C LYS A 160 17.78 -34.10 -19.37
N PRO A 161 17.42 -33.24 -18.40
CA PRO A 161 16.78 -33.64 -17.16
C PRO A 161 15.25 -33.68 -17.28
N LYS A 162 14.65 -34.52 -16.46
CA LYS A 162 13.24 -34.90 -16.33
C LYS A 162 12.22 -33.74 -16.36
N PRO A 163 10.93 -33.96 -16.73
CA PRO A 163 9.97 -32.89 -16.98
C PRO A 163 9.68 -32.09 -15.73
N LYS A 164 10.13 -30.86 -15.72
CA LYS A 164 9.82 -29.87 -14.68
C LYS A 164 8.40 -29.35 -14.87
N LYS A 165 7.64 -29.29 -13.77
CA LYS A 165 6.31 -28.69 -13.69
C LYS A 165 6.31 -27.33 -14.40
N LYS A 166 5.28 -27.07 -15.25
CA LYS A 166 5.11 -25.83 -16.00
C LYS A 166 5.34 -24.62 -15.09
N LYS A 167 6.43 -23.89 -15.33
CA LYS A 167 6.69 -22.60 -14.67
C LYS A 167 5.55 -21.66 -15.07
N SER A 168 4.89 -21.07 -14.09
CA SER A 168 4.01 -19.91 -14.32
C SER A 168 4.83 -18.87 -15.09
N LYS A 169 4.22 -18.21 -16.08
CA LYS A 169 4.85 -17.10 -16.80
C LYS A 169 5.42 -16.15 -15.75
N SER A 170 6.73 -16.01 -15.68
CA SER A 170 7.41 -15.14 -14.73
C SER A 170 7.13 -13.68 -15.07
N ALA A 171 7.12 -12.81 -14.05
CA ALA A 171 7.09 -11.38 -14.25
C ALA A 171 8.22 -10.92 -15.19
N PRO A 172 8.04 -9.79 -15.86
CA PRO A 172 9.06 -9.22 -16.72
C PRO A 172 10.41 -9.15 -15.99
N ARG A 173 11.51 -9.51 -16.64
CA ARG A 173 12.88 -9.55 -16.06
C ARG A 173 13.43 -8.20 -15.61
N ILE A 174 12.72 -7.12 -15.92
CA ILE A 174 12.99 -5.75 -15.45
C ILE A 174 13.03 -5.67 -13.92
N ILE A 175 12.24 -6.50 -13.23
CA ILE A 175 12.13 -6.45 -11.78
C ILE A 175 13.33 -7.15 -11.15
N LYS A 176 14.15 -6.39 -10.43
CA LYS A 176 15.32 -6.89 -9.69
C LYS A 176 14.93 -7.61 -8.39
N GLY A 177 13.77 -7.30 -7.87
CA GLY A 177 13.19 -7.91 -6.67
C GLY A 177 11.90 -7.23 -6.25
N TRP A 178 11.25 -7.78 -5.24
CA TRP A 178 10.06 -7.21 -4.62
C TRP A 178 10.42 -6.77 -3.20
N ALA A 179 9.90 -5.62 -2.78
CA ALA A 179 10.12 -5.08 -1.45
C ALA A 179 8.79 -4.79 -0.76
N ARG A 180 8.83 -4.71 0.57
CA ARG A 180 7.75 -4.12 1.35
C ARG A 180 8.08 -2.69 1.68
N VAL A 181 7.07 -1.83 1.62
CA VAL A 181 7.16 -0.40 1.94
C VAL A 181 6.14 -0.08 3.01
N ALA A 182 6.57 0.66 4.01
CA ALA A 182 5.70 1.24 5.02
C ALA A 182 5.04 2.49 4.45
N THR A 183 3.71 2.60 4.53
CA THR A 183 2.97 3.73 3.95
C THR A 183 1.96 4.34 4.92
N GLY A 184 1.88 3.84 6.13
CA GLY A 184 0.96 4.34 7.15
C GLY A 184 1.57 5.36 8.09
N ARG A 185 0.73 5.90 8.97
CA ARG A 185 1.12 6.84 10.01
C ARG A 185 2.02 6.22 11.07
N GLU A 186 1.68 5.01 11.45
CA GLU A 186 2.32 4.26 12.52
C GLU A 186 2.54 2.83 12.02
N THR A 187 3.65 2.65 11.34
CA THR A 187 4.00 1.31 10.87
C THR A 187 4.44 0.47 12.06
N CYS A 188 3.73 -0.60 12.33
CA CYS A 188 4.04 -1.47 13.45
C CYS A 188 5.40 -2.16 13.29
N GLY A 189 6.00 -2.56 14.42
CA GLY A 189 7.31 -3.23 14.43
C GLY A 189 7.36 -4.50 13.56
N TRP A 190 6.25 -5.23 13.40
CA TRP A 190 6.17 -6.37 12.51
C TRP A 190 6.31 -5.98 11.04
N CYS A 191 5.58 -4.93 10.61
CA CYS A 191 5.68 -4.42 9.24
C CYS A 191 7.09 -3.87 8.96
N LEU A 192 7.68 -3.11 9.90
CA LEU A 192 9.05 -2.62 9.76
C LEU A 192 10.09 -3.74 9.71
N MET A 193 9.89 -4.85 10.44
CA MET A 193 10.72 -6.05 10.30
C MET A 193 10.66 -6.64 8.87
N LEU A 194 9.50 -6.62 8.23
CA LEU A 194 9.37 -7.06 6.85
C LEU A 194 9.96 -6.05 5.85
N VAL A 195 9.84 -4.76 6.14
CA VAL A 195 10.48 -3.67 5.38
C VAL A 195 12.02 -3.77 5.45
N SER A 196 12.57 -4.10 6.63
CA SER A 196 14.03 -4.22 6.84
C SER A 196 14.72 -5.30 5.98
N ARG A 197 13.94 -6.15 5.32
CA ARG A 197 14.47 -7.16 4.39
C ARG A 197 14.84 -6.59 3.02
N GLY A 198 14.28 -5.42 2.66
CA GLY A 198 14.50 -4.82 1.34
C GLY A 198 13.96 -5.66 0.18
N PRO A 199 14.54 -5.51 -1.02
CA PRO A 199 14.07 -6.16 -2.25
C PRO A 199 14.55 -7.61 -2.42
N VAL A 200 14.41 -8.43 -1.39
CA VAL A 200 14.87 -9.83 -1.39
C VAL A 200 13.82 -10.84 -1.85
N TYR A 201 12.59 -10.41 -2.00
CA TYR A 201 11.51 -11.32 -2.38
C TYR A 201 11.54 -11.57 -3.90
N SER A 202 11.49 -12.84 -4.29
CA SER A 202 11.57 -13.27 -5.69
C SER A 202 10.25 -13.14 -6.45
N SER A 203 9.15 -12.84 -5.76
CA SER A 203 7.82 -12.66 -6.35
C SER A 203 6.95 -11.80 -5.46
N ALA A 204 5.92 -11.18 -6.03
CA ALA A 204 4.90 -10.44 -5.29
C ALA A 204 4.24 -11.33 -4.22
N LYS A 205 3.92 -12.58 -4.55
CA LYS A 205 3.36 -13.56 -3.59
C LYS A 205 4.30 -13.86 -2.43
N SER A 206 5.59 -13.99 -2.68
CA SER A 206 6.58 -14.20 -1.61
C SER A 206 6.73 -12.96 -0.72
N ALA A 207 6.52 -11.77 -1.28
CA ALA A 207 6.45 -10.52 -0.55
C ALA A 207 5.11 -10.35 0.20
N GLY A 208 4.13 -11.24 0.01
CA GLY A 208 2.85 -11.24 0.71
C GLY A 208 1.67 -10.67 -0.07
N ALA A 209 1.80 -10.44 -1.37
CA ALA A 209 0.67 -10.12 -2.22
C ALA A 209 -0.26 -11.32 -2.41
N GLY A 210 -1.56 -11.07 -2.48
CA GLY A 210 -2.58 -12.09 -2.80
C GLY A 210 -2.67 -12.42 -4.29
N VAL A 211 -1.98 -11.66 -5.13
CA VAL A 211 -2.00 -11.73 -6.60
C VAL A 211 -0.65 -12.16 -7.17
N GLY A 212 -0.64 -12.56 -8.44
CA GLY A 212 0.58 -12.96 -9.15
C GLY A 212 1.48 -11.75 -9.50
N ASP A 213 2.71 -12.03 -9.95
CA ASP A 213 3.71 -10.99 -10.21
C ASP A 213 3.23 -9.99 -11.27
N ARG A 214 2.60 -10.46 -12.35
CA ARG A 214 2.07 -9.61 -13.41
C ARG A 214 1.03 -8.63 -12.88
N ASP A 215 0.02 -9.16 -12.16
CA ASP A 215 -1.03 -8.34 -11.56
C ASP A 215 -0.47 -7.42 -10.48
N ALA A 216 0.54 -7.87 -9.74
CA ALA A 216 1.19 -7.10 -8.70
C ALA A 216 2.08 -5.98 -9.28
N VAL A 217 2.76 -6.18 -10.40
CA VAL A 217 3.43 -5.10 -11.15
C VAL A 217 2.42 -4.07 -11.59
N GLN A 218 1.37 -4.56 -12.17
CA GLN A 218 0.26 -3.75 -12.57
C GLN A 218 -0.32 -2.96 -11.40
N LEU A 219 -0.62 -3.57 -10.27
CA LEU A 219 -1.15 -2.92 -9.08
C LEU A 219 -0.14 -2.01 -8.36
N SER A 220 1.16 -2.19 -8.55
CA SER A 220 2.19 -1.39 -7.89
C SER A 220 2.73 -0.23 -8.74
N GLY A 221 2.70 -0.31 -10.05
CA GLY A 221 2.78 0.84 -10.96
C GLY A 221 1.73 1.88 -10.59
N ALA A 222 0.72 1.40 -9.92
CA ALA A 222 -0.39 2.01 -9.29
C ALA A 222 -0.13 2.65 -7.92
N GLY A 223 1.02 2.55 -7.38
CA GLY A 223 1.37 3.19 -6.11
C GLY A 223 0.77 2.56 -4.86
N GLU A 224 -0.25 1.69 -4.93
CA GLU A 224 -0.87 1.21 -3.70
C GLU A 224 -1.55 -0.15 -3.80
N PHE A 225 -0.90 -1.20 -3.27
CA PHE A 225 -1.61 -2.41 -2.85
C PHE A 225 -2.49 -2.12 -1.63
N SER A 226 -3.78 -2.37 -1.73
CA SER A 226 -4.60 -2.48 -0.53
C SER A 226 -4.14 -3.69 0.28
N SER A 227 -3.76 -3.44 1.54
CA SER A 227 -3.39 -4.52 2.45
C SER A 227 -4.52 -5.53 2.68
N GLN A 228 -5.78 -5.20 2.33
CA GLN A 228 -6.93 -6.06 2.57
C GLN A 228 -7.47 -6.75 1.31
N ASP A 229 -7.33 -6.13 0.14
CA ASP A 229 -7.90 -6.68 -1.09
C ASP A 229 -6.91 -7.59 -1.84
N HIS A 230 -5.61 -7.27 -1.75
CA HIS A 230 -4.57 -7.94 -2.53
C HIS A 230 -3.37 -8.41 -1.71
N MET A 231 -3.38 -8.21 -0.39
CA MET A 231 -2.32 -8.70 0.50
C MET A 231 -2.88 -9.63 1.57
N LYS A 232 -2.09 -10.61 1.97
CA LYS A 232 -2.36 -11.36 3.19
C LYS A 232 -2.28 -10.37 4.36
N ALA A 233 -3.43 -10.04 4.93
CA ALA A 233 -3.49 -9.22 6.13
C ALA A 233 -2.84 -9.99 7.29
N TRP A 234 -1.81 -9.40 7.90
CA TRP A 234 -1.14 -9.98 9.05
C TRP A 234 -1.84 -9.62 10.35
N HIS A 235 -2.51 -8.46 10.36
CA HIS A 235 -3.34 -7.96 11.47
C HIS A 235 -4.23 -6.82 10.99
N ALA A 236 -5.24 -6.48 11.75
CA ALA A 236 -6.07 -5.29 11.49
C ALA A 236 -5.20 -4.02 11.55
N GLY A 237 -5.32 -3.16 10.53
CA GLY A 237 -4.54 -1.92 10.43
C GLY A 237 -3.14 -2.09 9.86
N CYS A 238 -2.81 -3.22 9.23
CA CYS A 238 -1.55 -3.38 8.50
C CYS A 238 -1.52 -2.42 7.31
N ASP A 239 -0.47 -1.61 7.22
CA ASP A 239 -0.32 -0.52 6.24
C ASP A 239 0.85 -0.70 5.26
N CYS A 240 1.63 -1.77 5.42
CA CYS A 240 2.72 -2.03 4.50
C CYS A 240 2.22 -2.53 3.14
N LYS A 241 2.94 -2.14 2.08
CA LYS A 241 2.64 -2.45 0.68
C LYS A 241 3.76 -3.25 0.05
N VAL A 242 3.43 -3.99 -0.99
CA VAL A 242 4.41 -4.69 -1.83
C VAL A 242 4.67 -3.83 -3.07
N VAL A 243 5.93 -3.61 -3.40
CA VAL A 243 6.33 -2.85 -4.58
C VAL A 243 7.37 -3.63 -5.38
N PRO A 244 7.33 -3.57 -6.72
CA PRO A 244 8.42 -4.06 -7.56
C PRO A 244 9.60 -3.09 -7.46
N VAL A 245 10.80 -3.64 -7.46
CA VAL A 245 12.04 -2.87 -7.47
C VAL A 245 12.73 -3.08 -8.82
N PHE A 246 12.75 -2.05 -9.63
CA PHE A 246 13.39 -2.06 -10.94
C PHE A 246 14.88 -1.72 -10.85
N ARG A 247 15.25 -0.83 -9.94
CA ARG A 247 16.63 -0.42 -9.66
C ARG A 247 16.92 -0.56 -8.18
N LEU A 248 18.02 -1.22 -7.83
CA LEU A 248 18.41 -1.46 -6.43
C LEU A 248 18.94 -0.20 -5.73
N ASP A 249 19.49 0.72 -6.51
CA ASP A 249 20.06 1.98 -6.04
C ASP A 249 19.03 3.11 -5.88
N ASP A 250 17.88 3.02 -6.57
CA ASP A 250 16.82 4.03 -6.53
C ASP A 250 15.43 3.41 -6.70
N TRP A 251 14.65 3.35 -5.60
CA TRP A 251 13.27 2.88 -5.59
C TRP A 251 12.48 3.50 -4.43
N SER A 252 11.17 3.63 -4.62
CA SER A 252 10.27 4.19 -3.61
C SER A 252 10.25 3.33 -2.35
N GLY A 253 10.69 3.91 -1.23
CA GLY A 253 10.80 3.20 0.05
C GLY A 253 12.21 2.74 0.43
N ARG A 254 13.23 3.03 -0.39
CA ARG A 254 14.62 2.65 -0.12
C ARG A 254 15.13 3.23 1.21
N ASP A 255 14.84 4.48 1.51
CA ASP A 255 15.28 5.12 2.77
C ASP A 255 14.63 4.45 3.98
N SER A 256 13.31 4.15 3.90
CA SER A 256 12.61 3.40 4.94
C SER A 256 13.17 1.99 5.12
N TYR A 257 13.56 1.34 4.03
CA TYR A 257 14.26 0.05 4.07
C TYR A 257 15.59 0.18 4.80
N LYS A 258 16.44 1.14 4.41
CA LYS A 258 17.75 1.35 5.02
C LYS A 258 17.67 1.67 6.51
N ALA A 259 16.75 2.55 6.89
CA ALA A 259 16.47 2.88 8.29
C ALA A 259 16.04 1.64 9.09
N ALA A 260 15.10 0.86 8.55
CA ALA A 260 14.61 -0.34 9.21
C ALA A 260 15.67 -1.46 9.28
N GLU A 261 16.49 -1.63 8.23
CA GLU A 261 17.61 -2.58 8.19
C GLU A 261 18.63 -2.25 9.27
N ARG A 262 19.03 -0.99 9.38
CA ARG A 262 19.99 -0.50 10.38
C ARG A 262 19.45 -0.70 11.78
N LEU A 263 18.20 -0.30 12.06
CA LEU A 263 17.56 -0.53 13.34
C LEU A 263 17.47 -2.02 13.68
N TRP A 264 17.14 -2.87 12.69
CA TRP A 264 17.13 -4.32 12.88
C TRP A 264 18.50 -4.85 13.30
N GLN A 265 19.54 -4.51 12.55
CA GLN A 265 20.90 -4.97 12.83
C GLN A 265 21.40 -4.58 14.22
N GLU A 266 21.10 -3.35 14.65
CA GLU A 266 21.54 -2.83 15.95
C GLU A 266 20.71 -3.40 17.11
N SER A 267 19.38 -3.39 16.99
CA SER A 267 18.50 -3.80 18.10
C SER A 267 18.44 -5.29 18.32
N THR A 268 18.76 -6.10 17.31
CA THR A 268 18.70 -7.58 17.41
C THR A 268 20.05 -8.22 17.65
N LYS A 269 21.13 -7.44 17.80
CA LYS A 269 22.47 -7.95 18.04
C LYS A 269 22.50 -8.80 19.32
N GLY A 270 22.87 -10.08 19.17
CA GLY A 270 22.92 -11.04 20.26
C GLY A 270 21.59 -11.73 20.58
N TYR A 271 20.52 -11.41 19.87
CA TYR A 271 19.22 -12.07 19.99
C TYR A 271 18.91 -12.96 18.78
N SER A 272 18.04 -13.95 18.97
CA SER A 272 17.57 -14.82 17.89
C SER A 272 16.07 -15.13 18.04
N GLY A 273 15.44 -15.58 16.95
CA GLY A 273 14.03 -16.01 16.96
C GLY A 273 13.06 -14.94 17.49
N LYS A 274 12.24 -15.33 18.45
CA LYS A 274 11.23 -14.43 19.05
C LYS A 274 11.85 -13.26 19.83
N ASP A 275 13.01 -13.48 20.43
CA ASP A 275 13.66 -12.44 21.26
C ASP A 275 14.22 -11.33 20.38
N ALA A 276 14.76 -11.65 19.20
CA ALA A 276 15.15 -10.65 18.20
C ALA A 276 13.94 -9.81 17.73
N VAL A 277 12.81 -10.45 17.40
CA VAL A 277 11.59 -9.75 17.00
C VAL A 277 11.08 -8.82 18.12
N ASN A 278 11.10 -9.28 19.37
CA ASN A 278 10.70 -8.48 20.53
C ASN A 278 11.67 -7.32 20.81
N ALA A 279 12.97 -7.52 20.61
CA ALA A 279 13.97 -6.46 20.77
C ALA A 279 13.77 -5.38 19.71
N PHE A 280 13.59 -5.78 18.46
CA PHE A 280 13.27 -4.85 17.37
C PHE A 280 11.98 -4.06 17.62
N ARG A 281 10.90 -4.75 18.03
CA ARG A 281 9.64 -4.10 18.36
C ARG A 281 9.81 -3.01 19.41
N ARG A 282 10.53 -3.30 20.50
CA ARG A 282 10.81 -2.30 21.55
C ARG A 282 11.61 -1.11 21.02
N ALA A 283 12.58 -1.34 20.14
CA ALA A 283 13.36 -0.27 19.52
C ALA A 283 12.49 0.61 18.61
N VAL A 284 11.54 0.02 17.86
CA VAL A 284 10.55 0.77 17.07
C VAL A 284 9.64 1.60 17.97
N GLU A 285 9.10 1.00 19.04
CA GLU A 285 8.23 1.67 20.01
C GLU A 285 8.95 2.83 20.76
N ALA A 286 10.26 2.74 20.91
CA ALA A 286 11.12 3.80 21.45
C ALA A 286 11.45 4.94 20.46
N GLY A 287 10.96 4.86 19.22
CA GLY A 287 11.18 5.89 18.20
C GLY A 287 12.43 5.73 17.32
N GLY A 288 13.23 4.68 17.53
CA GLY A 288 14.49 4.48 16.83
C GLY A 288 14.36 4.42 15.30
N PHE A 289 13.23 3.97 14.76
CA PHE A 289 13.01 3.99 13.32
C PHE A 289 12.97 5.42 12.76
N GLN A 290 12.35 6.36 13.47
CA GLN A 290 12.22 7.73 13.00
C GLN A 290 13.59 8.46 13.01
N GLU A 291 14.45 8.14 13.96
CA GLU A 291 15.80 8.68 14.02
C GLU A 291 16.61 8.26 12.81
N TYR A 292 16.67 6.95 12.52
CA TYR A 292 17.39 6.45 11.35
C TYR A 292 16.79 6.90 10.03
N LEU A 293 15.47 7.03 9.94
CA LEU A 293 14.82 7.53 8.74
C LEU A 293 15.17 9.00 8.47
N ALA A 294 15.32 9.81 9.52
CA ALA A 294 15.77 11.19 9.38
C ALA A 294 17.22 11.25 8.84
N ASP A 295 18.11 10.40 9.37
CA ASP A 295 19.50 10.28 8.90
C ASP A 295 19.57 9.88 7.41
N GLU A 296 18.84 8.83 7.01
CA GLU A 296 18.85 8.36 5.61
C GLU A 296 18.30 9.40 4.61
N ARG A 297 17.37 10.27 5.05
CA ARG A 297 16.84 11.35 4.23
C ARG A 297 17.75 12.57 4.16
N ALA A 298 18.69 12.70 5.09
CA ALA A 298 19.67 13.76 5.12
C ALA A 298 20.96 13.45 4.35
N ALA A 299 21.21 12.17 4.06
CA ALA A 299 22.38 11.65 3.35
C ALA A 299 22.19 11.68 1.84
#